data_e3b87c407b3b2be1c4347cd5f8262e32
#
_entry.id   e3b87c407b3b2be1c4347cd5f8262e32
#
_cell.length_a   1.000
_cell.length_b   1.000
_cell.length_c   1.000
_cell.angle_alpha   90.00
_cell.angle_beta   90.00
_cell.angle_gamma   90.00
#
_symmetry.space_group_name_H-M   'P 1'
#
loop_
_entity.id
_entity.type
_entity.pdbx_description
1 polymer ?
#
loop_
_entity_poly.entity_id
_entity_poly.type
_entity_poly.pdbx_seq_one_letter_code
_entity_poly.pdbx_strand_id
1 'polypeptide(L)'
;MSEKNKQSAPPPSLPRATGGIVISAIVLIAAVMVTGCKKQPVEPTQSEPIGGSPVKPARPNTKITTGSKVGLNGIGLVESLTKDSFLKKVFNYEKNKEWKFEGKLPCIIDFYADWCAPCRMVEPILKELAQEYQGKLKIYRVDTQAQQELAATFGIQSIPSMLFVPLNDKPQMAIGALPKETLKKVIKEVLKVE
;
A
#
# COMPACT_ATOMS: atom_id res chain seq x y z
N MET A 1 3.12 44.54 -28.92
CA MET A 1 3.91 43.88 -27.83
C MET A 1 3.48 42.44 -27.82
N SER A 2 4.38 41.55 -28.23
CA SER A 2 4.10 40.13 -28.50
C SER A 2 4.24 39.30 -27.22
N GLU A 3 3.15 38.68 -26.75
CA GLU A 3 3.21 37.64 -25.75
C GLU A 3 3.62 36.31 -26.40
N LYS A 4 4.82 35.86 -26.08
CA LYS A 4 5.34 34.56 -26.50
C LYS A 4 4.66 33.43 -25.70
N ASN A 5 3.84 32.68 -26.42
CA ASN A 5 3.29 31.39 -26.00
C ASN A 5 4.41 30.41 -25.58
N LYS A 6 4.52 30.13 -24.30
CA LYS A 6 5.48 29.17 -23.73
C LYS A 6 4.84 27.81 -23.72
N GLN A 7 4.98 27.05 -24.82
CA GLN A 7 4.61 25.66 -24.92
C GLN A 7 5.40 24.83 -23.88
N SER A 8 4.67 24.18 -23.01
CA SER A 8 5.20 23.20 -22.06
C SER A 8 5.69 21.95 -22.80
N ALA A 9 6.96 21.61 -22.57
CA ALA A 9 7.58 20.42 -23.12
C ALA A 9 6.94 19.14 -22.54
N PRO A 10 6.76 18.07 -23.35
CA PRO A 10 6.24 16.80 -22.89
C PRO A 10 7.25 16.08 -21.96
N PRO A 11 6.76 15.21 -21.04
CA PRO A 11 7.64 14.47 -20.13
C PRO A 11 8.53 13.48 -20.91
N PRO A 12 9.74 13.15 -20.38
CA PRO A 12 10.65 12.22 -21.02
C PRO A 12 10.06 10.81 -21.10
N SER A 13 10.02 10.27 -22.32
CA SER A 13 9.60 8.91 -22.63
C SER A 13 10.59 7.88 -22.06
N LEU A 14 10.09 6.88 -21.37
CA LEU A 14 10.84 5.72 -20.90
C LEU A 14 11.39 4.91 -22.08
N PRO A 15 12.60 4.33 -22.00
CA PRO A 15 13.14 3.51 -23.08
C PRO A 15 12.32 2.24 -23.27
N ARG A 16 11.82 2.04 -24.50
CA ARG A 16 11.22 0.78 -24.96
C ARG A 16 12.32 -0.28 -24.99
N ALA A 17 12.13 -1.33 -24.21
CA ALA A 17 12.94 -2.54 -24.33
C ALA A 17 12.62 -3.22 -25.67
N THR A 18 13.53 -3.18 -26.62
CA THR A 18 13.54 -4.02 -27.83
C THR A 18 14.00 -5.42 -27.47
N GLY A 19 13.05 -6.26 -27.06
CA GLY A 19 13.27 -7.70 -26.91
C GLY A 19 13.07 -8.41 -28.25
N GLY A 20 14.15 -8.91 -28.84
CA GLY A 20 14.13 -9.68 -30.07
C GLY A 20 13.34 -10.97 -29.92
N ILE A 21 12.47 -11.20 -30.90
CA ILE A 21 11.71 -12.44 -31.08
C ILE A 21 12.66 -13.50 -31.61
N VAL A 22 12.94 -14.51 -30.79
CA VAL A 22 13.51 -15.78 -31.30
C VAL A 22 12.33 -16.74 -31.46
N ILE A 23 11.89 -16.87 -32.71
CA ILE A 23 10.95 -17.90 -33.13
C ILE A 23 11.74 -19.18 -33.24
N SER A 24 11.53 -20.14 -32.36
CA SER A 24 11.92 -21.53 -32.59
C SER A 24 10.68 -22.40 -32.59
N ALA A 25 10.39 -22.88 -33.76
CA ALA A 25 9.33 -23.82 -34.08
C ALA A 25 9.65 -25.19 -33.48
N ILE A 26 8.75 -25.78 -32.71
CA ILE A 26 8.56 -27.23 -32.68
C ILE A 26 7.07 -27.49 -32.66
N VAL A 27 6.67 -28.12 -33.75
CA VAL A 27 5.36 -28.63 -34.09
C VAL A 27 5.23 -30.07 -33.56
N LEU A 28 3.99 -30.43 -33.23
CA LEU A 28 3.38 -31.77 -33.22
C LEU A 28 3.36 -32.55 -31.88
N ILE A 29 2.12 -32.97 -31.66
CA ILE A 29 1.53 -34.31 -31.41
C ILE A 29 0.78 -34.30 -30.06
N ALA A 30 -0.42 -34.48 -29.99
CA ALA A 30 -1.46 -35.45 -30.23
C ALA A 30 -2.64 -35.15 -29.33
N ALA A 31 -3.77 -35.23 -29.95
CA ALA A 31 -5.09 -35.42 -29.31
C ALA A 31 -5.06 -36.70 -28.45
N VAL A 32 -5.84 -36.71 -27.38
CA VAL A 32 -6.76 -37.80 -26.99
C VAL A 32 -7.22 -37.58 -25.55
N MET A 33 -8.53 -37.76 -25.40
CA MET A 33 -9.35 -38.15 -24.26
C MET A 33 -10.21 -37.08 -23.62
N VAL A 34 -11.35 -36.95 -24.24
CA VAL A 34 -12.61 -36.60 -23.59
C VAL A 34 -12.99 -37.73 -22.63
N THR A 35 -13.02 -37.44 -21.34
CA THR A 35 -13.74 -38.29 -20.37
C THR A 35 -14.50 -37.40 -19.39
N GLY A 36 -15.78 -37.36 -19.57
CA GLY A 36 -16.92 -37.30 -18.70
C GLY A 36 -16.78 -36.63 -17.34
N CYS A 37 -17.14 -35.36 -17.23
CA CYS A 37 -17.57 -34.79 -15.96
C CYS A 37 -19.00 -35.25 -15.66
N LYS A 38 -19.15 -36.22 -14.76
CA LYS A 38 -20.43 -36.56 -14.14
C LYS A 38 -20.89 -35.38 -13.27
N LYS A 39 -21.99 -34.76 -13.66
CA LYS A 39 -22.79 -33.87 -12.81
C LYS A 39 -23.38 -34.69 -11.67
N GLN A 40 -23.04 -34.36 -10.44
CA GLN A 40 -23.80 -34.83 -9.27
C GLN A 40 -24.89 -33.79 -8.97
N PRO A 41 -26.15 -34.25 -8.74
CA PRO A 41 -27.23 -33.39 -8.30
C PRO A 41 -27.05 -33.03 -6.83
N VAL A 42 -27.09 -31.73 -6.50
CA VAL A 42 -27.15 -31.25 -5.14
C VAL A 42 -28.60 -31.32 -4.67
N GLU A 43 -28.88 -32.15 -3.69
CA GLU A 43 -30.16 -32.18 -2.97
C GLU A 43 -30.33 -30.92 -2.10
N PRO A 44 -31.52 -30.31 -2.06
CA PRO A 44 -31.80 -29.20 -1.16
C PRO A 44 -32.08 -29.69 0.26
N THR A 45 -31.18 -29.45 1.17
CA THR A 45 -31.43 -29.67 2.59
C THR A 45 -32.34 -28.60 3.14
N GLN A 46 -33.49 -29.05 3.66
CA GLN A 46 -34.51 -28.23 4.29
C GLN A 46 -33.99 -27.51 5.51
N SER A 47 -34.21 -26.20 5.60
CA SER A 47 -34.00 -25.37 6.74
C SER A 47 -35.08 -25.54 7.81
N GLU A 48 -34.75 -26.05 8.96
CA GLU A 48 -35.63 -25.97 10.15
C GLU A 48 -35.54 -24.60 10.82
N PRO A 49 -36.64 -24.02 11.29
CA PRO A 49 -36.62 -22.72 11.97
C PRO A 49 -36.38 -22.91 13.48
N ILE A 50 -35.23 -22.46 13.94
CA ILE A 50 -34.95 -22.36 15.37
C ILE A 50 -35.46 -21.01 15.86
N GLY A 51 -36.45 -21.04 16.77
CA GLY A 51 -37.03 -19.90 17.42
C GLY A 51 -36.01 -19.07 18.21
N GLY A 52 -35.84 -17.82 17.85
CA GLY A 52 -35.01 -16.87 18.56
C GLY A 52 -35.82 -15.98 19.48
N SER A 53 -35.52 -16.01 20.76
CA SER A 53 -35.98 -15.02 21.75
C SER A 53 -35.26 -13.67 21.52
N PRO A 54 -35.95 -12.54 21.72
CA PRO A 54 -35.37 -11.22 21.51
C PRO A 54 -34.41 -10.83 22.65
N VAL A 55 -33.12 -10.73 22.33
CA VAL A 55 -32.15 -10.14 23.27
C VAL A 55 -32.22 -8.63 23.18
N LYS A 56 -32.66 -8.02 24.28
CA LYS A 56 -32.73 -6.61 24.54
C LYS A 56 -31.31 -5.98 24.52
N PRO A 57 -31.03 -4.92 23.76
CA PRO A 57 -29.71 -4.28 23.83
C PRO A 57 -29.57 -3.46 25.09
N ALA A 58 -28.71 -3.85 26.00
CA ALA A 58 -28.27 -3.04 27.11
C ALA A 58 -27.28 -1.98 26.59
N ARG A 59 -27.65 -0.70 26.72
CA ARG A 59 -26.73 0.43 26.53
C ARG A 59 -25.88 0.59 27.80
N PRO A 60 -24.56 0.52 27.73
CA PRO A 60 -23.74 1.13 28.76
C PRO A 60 -23.53 2.60 28.41
N ASN A 61 -24.14 3.47 29.21
CA ASN A 61 -23.90 4.90 29.22
C ASN A 61 -22.56 5.14 29.93
N THR A 62 -21.47 5.07 29.22
CA THR A 62 -20.16 5.45 29.78
C THR A 62 -19.91 6.91 29.41
N LYS A 63 -20.05 7.79 30.38
CA LYS A 63 -19.55 9.17 30.35
C LYS A 63 -18.07 9.12 29.98
N ILE A 64 -17.73 9.54 28.76
CA ILE A 64 -16.36 9.78 28.36
C ILE A 64 -15.93 11.09 29.01
N THR A 65 -15.24 10.96 30.12
CA THR A 65 -14.49 12.04 30.75
C THR A 65 -13.41 12.49 29.75
N THR A 66 -13.49 13.73 29.35
CA THR A 66 -12.48 14.42 28.54
C THR A 66 -11.18 14.49 29.33
N GLY A 67 -10.39 13.43 29.26
CA GLY A 67 -9.03 13.37 29.78
C GLY A 67 -8.08 13.90 28.72
N SER A 68 -7.35 14.96 29.04
CA SER A 68 -6.25 15.54 28.29
C SER A 68 -5.42 14.48 27.58
N LYS A 69 -5.35 14.56 26.25
CA LYS A 69 -4.33 13.84 25.46
C LYS A 69 -2.97 14.39 25.85
N VAL A 70 -2.36 13.80 26.87
CA VAL A 70 -0.90 13.87 27.02
C VAL A 70 -0.34 13.21 25.76
N GLY A 71 0.27 14.01 24.89
CA GLY A 71 0.85 13.56 23.65
C GLY A 71 1.99 12.58 23.93
N LEU A 72 1.69 11.31 23.77
CA LEU A 72 2.71 10.30 23.47
C LEU A 72 3.11 10.52 22.02
N ASN A 73 3.93 11.54 21.82
CA ASN A 73 4.46 11.90 20.51
C ASN A 73 5.23 10.73 19.91
N GLY A 74 4.59 10.00 19.02
CA GLY A 74 5.15 9.52 17.75
C GLY A 74 6.44 8.67 17.74
N ILE A 75 6.90 8.17 18.86
CA ILE A 75 8.09 7.30 18.88
C ILE A 75 7.62 5.86 18.68
N GLY A 76 7.82 5.33 17.47
CA GLY A 76 7.52 3.94 17.15
C GLY A 76 6.09 3.64 16.67
N LEU A 77 5.26 4.65 16.45
CA LEU A 77 3.91 4.46 15.93
C LEU A 77 3.85 4.71 14.41
N VAL A 78 2.96 3.97 13.76
CA VAL A 78 2.59 4.22 12.37
C VAL A 78 1.81 5.54 12.29
N GLU A 79 2.27 6.47 11.48
CA GLU A 79 1.70 7.82 11.36
C GLU A 79 0.92 7.95 10.06
N SER A 80 -0.29 8.53 10.10
CA SER A 80 -1.06 8.86 8.90
C SER A 80 -0.55 10.15 8.26
N LEU A 81 -0.33 10.12 6.93
CA LEU A 81 0.08 11.28 6.15
C LEU A 81 -1.09 11.84 5.34
N THR A 82 -1.23 13.15 5.38
CA THR A 82 -1.95 13.94 4.38
C THR A 82 -0.97 14.41 3.29
N LYS A 83 -1.48 14.93 2.17
CA LYS A 83 -0.65 15.57 1.13
C LYS A 83 0.31 16.60 1.75
N ASP A 84 -0.20 17.52 2.57
CA ASP A 84 0.61 18.59 3.18
C ASP A 84 1.73 18.05 4.08
N SER A 85 1.44 17.02 4.87
CA SER A 85 2.45 16.40 5.73
C SER A 85 3.46 15.59 4.93
N PHE A 86 3.04 14.95 3.83
CA PHE A 86 3.91 14.26 2.89
C PHE A 86 4.93 15.23 2.26
N LEU A 87 4.46 16.37 1.75
CA LEU A 87 5.31 17.41 1.15
C LEU A 87 6.37 17.94 2.13
N LYS A 88 6.07 17.94 3.43
CA LYS A 88 6.98 18.43 4.47
C LYS A 88 7.93 17.36 5.01
N LYS A 89 7.51 16.09 5.05
CA LYS A 89 8.22 15.02 5.76
C LYS A 89 8.92 14.02 4.84
N VAL A 90 8.46 13.93 3.59
CA VAL A 90 8.93 12.91 2.65
C VAL A 90 9.54 13.55 1.39
N PHE A 91 8.73 14.16 0.57
CA PHE A 91 9.18 14.74 -0.69
C PHE A 91 8.25 15.87 -1.15
N ASN A 92 8.82 17.04 -1.38
CA ASN A 92 8.08 18.17 -1.92
C ASN A 92 8.16 18.20 -3.46
N TYR A 93 7.29 17.43 -4.10
CA TYR A 93 7.21 17.34 -5.57
C TYR A 93 6.67 18.62 -6.25
N GLU A 94 6.04 19.51 -5.49
CA GLU A 94 5.59 20.80 -6.02
C GLU A 94 6.76 21.78 -6.21
N LYS A 95 7.79 21.66 -5.38
CA LYS A 95 8.97 22.52 -5.42
C LYS A 95 10.16 21.91 -6.15
N ASN A 96 10.32 20.58 -6.03
CA ASN A 96 11.48 19.86 -6.54
C ASN A 96 11.07 18.97 -7.71
N LYS A 97 11.75 19.12 -8.86
CA LYS A 97 11.56 18.23 -10.01
C LYS A 97 12.26 16.89 -9.86
N GLU A 98 13.36 16.89 -9.11
CA GLU A 98 14.12 15.67 -8.79
C GLU A 98 13.80 15.20 -7.39
N TRP A 99 13.89 13.89 -7.18
CA TRP A 99 13.65 13.30 -5.87
C TRP A 99 14.64 13.85 -4.84
N LYS A 100 14.09 14.44 -3.78
CA LYS A 100 14.83 14.93 -2.63
C LYS A 100 14.07 14.55 -1.36
N PHE A 101 14.63 13.62 -0.61
CA PHE A 101 14.02 13.19 0.64
C PHE A 101 14.18 14.26 1.72
N GLU A 102 13.09 14.63 2.37
CA GLU A 102 13.05 15.67 3.41
C GLU A 102 13.16 15.09 4.84
N GLY A 103 13.10 13.77 4.99
CA GLY A 103 13.15 13.09 6.28
C GLY A 103 14.56 12.88 6.82
N LYS A 104 14.63 12.53 8.10
CA LYS A 104 15.91 12.24 8.81
C LYS A 104 16.16 10.75 8.99
N LEU A 105 15.15 9.91 8.83
CA LEU A 105 15.21 8.45 8.93
C LEU A 105 14.57 7.86 7.68
N PRO A 106 15.07 6.71 7.18
CA PRO A 106 14.41 6.03 6.09
C PRO A 106 12.97 5.71 6.47
N CYS A 107 12.10 5.57 5.47
CA CYS A 107 10.70 5.31 5.79
C CYS A 107 10.04 4.33 4.82
N ILE A 108 8.95 3.72 5.30
CA ILE A 108 7.97 2.97 4.51
C ILE A 108 6.68 3.78 4.49
N ILE A 109 6.05 3.87 3.32
CA ILE A 109 4.76 4.53 3.15
C ILE A 109 3.79 3.51 2.56
N ASP A 110 2.77 3.14 3.32
CA ASP A 110 1.70 2.21 2.93
C ASP A 110 0.52 2.99 2.37
N PHE A 111 0.25 2.82 1.08
CA PHE A 111 -0.96 3.32 0.42
C PHE A 111 -2.08 2.30 0.59
N TYR A 112 -3.14 2.69 1.28
CA TYR A 112 -4.23 1.80 1.67
C TYR A 112 -5.62 2.44 1.47
N ALA A 113 -6.67 1.66 1.72
CA ALA A 113 -8.03 2.14 1.96
C ALA A 113 -8.70 1.26 3.02
N ASP A 114 -9.68 1.79 3.72
CA ASP A 114 -10.35 1.08 4.83
C ASP A 114 -11.10 -0.19 4.39
N TRP A 115 -11.69 -0.18 3.19
CA TRP A 115 -12.38 -1.34 2.61
C TRP A 115 -11.45 -2.44 2.10
N CYS A 116 -10.15 -2.18 1.99
CA CYS A 116 -9.17 -3.09 1.42
C CYS A 116 -8.81 -4.21 2.42
N ALA A 117 -9.32 -5.42 2.19
CA ALA A 117 -9.05 -6.57 3.05
C ALA A 117 -7.55 -6.94 3.15
N PRO A 118 -6.76 -7.02 2.05
CA PRO A 118 -5.34 -7.29 2.15
C PRO A 118 -4.56 -6.17 2.88
N CYS A 119 -5.01 -4.90 2.80
CA CYS A 119 -4.39 -3.80 3.55
C CYS A 119 -4.53 -3.99 5.07
N ARG A 120 -5.68 -4.48 5.52
CA ARG A 120 -5.92 -4.80 6.94
C ARG A 120 -5.02 -5.92 7.48
N MET A 121 -4.59 -6.85 6.61
CA MET A 121 -3.64 -7.91 7.00
C MET A 121 -2.22 -7.37 7.19
N VAL A 122 -1.84 -6.36 6.44
CA VAL A 122 -0.50 -5.73 6.53
C VAL A 122 -0.40 -4.77 7.72
N GLU A 123 -1.48 -4.12 8.10
CA GLU A 123 -1.48 -3.12 9.18
C GLU A 123 -0.86 -3.60 10.51
N PRO A 124 -1.21 -4.77 11.08
CA PRO A 124 -0.57 -5.25 12.30
C PRO A 124 0.93 -5.50 12.11
N ILE A 125 1.34 -6.00 10.94
CA ILE A 125 2.76 -6.22 10.60
C ILE A 125 3.52 -4.90 10.62
N LEU A 126 2.96 -3.85 10.02
CA LEU A 126 3.58 -2.52 10.01
C LEU A 126 3.69 -1.92 11.42
N LYS A 127 2.70 -2.15 12.29
CA LYS A 127 2.75 -1.73 13.69
C LYS A 127 3.86 -2.45 14.47
N GLU A 128 4.01 -3.75 14.26
CA GLU A 128 5.09 -4.53 14.87
C GLU A 128 6.47 -4.05 14.39
N LEU A 129 6.64 -3.84 13.08
CA LEU A 129 7.88 -3.32 12.50
C LEU A 129 8.19 -1.90 13.00
N ALA A 130 7.18 -1.04 13.16
CA ALA A 130 7.37 0.29 13.71
C ALA A 130 7.91 0.27 15.15
N GLN A 131 7.51 -0.74 15.94
CA GLN A 131 8.04 -0.96 17.29
C GLN A 131 9.45 -1.57 17.24
N GLU A 132 9.65 -2.59 16.39
CA GLU A 132 10.93 -3.32 16.27
C GLU A 132 12.07 -2.38 15.79
N TYR A 133 11.77 -1.47 14.86
CA TYR A 133 12.73 -0.52 14.28
C TYR A 133 12.57 0.91 14.83
N GLN A 134 12.07 1.03 16.07
CA GLN A 134 11.88 2.34 16.70
C GLN A 134 13.17 3.15 16.72
N GLY A 135 13.09 4.41 16.30
CA GLY A 135 14.23 5.32 16.23
C GLY A 135 15.16 5.11 15.02
N LYS A 136 14.98 4.03 14.25
CA LYS A 136 15.77 3.70 13.04
C LYS A 136 14.98 3.83 11.74
N LEU A 137 13.67 3.62 11.81
CA LEU A 137 12.76 3.61 10.66
C LEU A 137 11.49 4.39 11.00
N LYS A 138 10.92 5.08 10.03
CA LYS A 138 9.57 5.66 10.10
C LYS A 138 8.61 4.84 9.25
N ILE A 139 7.41 4.61 9.74
CA ILE A 139 6.34 3.99 8.96
C ILE A 139 5.16 4.95 8.89
N TYR A 140 4.74 5.21 7.67
CA TYR A 140 3.64 6.10 7.34
C TYR A 140 2.54 5.34 6.62
N ARG A 141 1.31 5.84 6.72
CA ARG A 141 0.17 5.36 5.94
C ARG A 141 -0.52 6.52 5.23
N VAL A 142 -0.97 6.28 4.01
CA VAL A 142 -1.71 7.22 3.17
C VAL A 142 -3.03 6.56 2.77
N ASP A 143 -4.14 7.13 3.21
CA ASP A 143 -5.46 6.73 2.74
C ASP A 143 -5.67 7.27 1.32
N THR A 144 -5.73 6.38 0.34
CA THR A 144 -5.85 6.72 -1.08
C THR A 144 -7.20 7.35 -1.44
N GLN A 145 -8.24 7.11 -0.64
CA GLN A 145 -9.54 7.75 -0.84
C GLN A 145 -9.54 9.20 -0.36
N ALA A 146 -8.91 9.46 0.78
CA ALA A 146 -8.78 10.81 1.33
C ALA A 146 -7.70 11.63 0.61
N GLN A 147 -6.64 10.97 0.09
CA GLN A 147 -5.47 11.59 -0.53
C GLN A 147 -5.32 11.21 -2.01
N GLN A 148 -6.40 11.36 -2.80
CA GLN A 148 -6.47 10.93 -4.20
C GLN A 148 -5.39 11.57 -5.07
N GLU A 149 -5.14 12.87 -4.90
CA GLU A 149 -4.11 13.60 -5.64
C GLU A 149 -2.71 13.04 -5.35
N LEU A 150 -2.41 12.75 -4.08
CA LEU A 150 -1.14 12.16 -3.69
C LEU A 150 -1.00 10.75 -4.28
N ALA A 151 -2.04 9.93 -4.19
CA ALA A 151 -2.04 8.59 -4.78
C ALA A 151 -1.84 8.62 -6.31
N ALA A 152 -2.50 9.56 -7.01
CA ALA A 152 -2.35 9.76 -8.45
C ALA A 152 -0.92 10.21 -8.81
N THR A 153 -0.32 11.13 -8.04
CA THR A 153 1.06 11.62 -8.26
C THR A 153 2.08 10.48 -8.21
N PHE A 154 1.87 9.48 -7.34
CA PHE A 154 2.71 8.29 -7.23
C PHE A 154 2.25 7.13 -8.13
N GLY A 155 1.25 7.33 -8.98
CA GLY A 155 0.76 6.32 -9.91
C GLY A 155 0.18 5.08 -9.22
N ILE A 156 -0.45 5.25 -8.04
CA ILE A 156 -1.04 4.14 -7.30
C ILE A 156 -2.28 3.63 -8.02
N GLN A 157 -2.19 2.44 -8.63
CA GLN A 157 -3.26 1.78 -9.37
C GLN A 157 -3.89 0.62 -8.61
N SER A 158 -3.19 0.10 -7.62
CA SER A 158 -3.68 -0.99 -6.76
C SER A 158 -3.18 -0.83 -5.34
N ILE A 159 -3.92 -1.40 -4.37
CA ILE A 159 -3.60 -1.35 -2.95
C ILE A 159 -3.67 -2.75 -2.32
N PRO A 160 -2.84 -3.01 -1.29
CA PRO A 160 -1.82 -2.12 -0.75
C PRO A 160 -0.65 -1.91 -1.72
N SER A 161 -0.06 -0.72 -1.69
CA SER A 161 1.21 -0.41 -2.37
C SER A 161 2.14 0.26 -1.36
N MET A 162 3.40 -0.16 -1.35
CA MET A 162 4.37 0.32 -0.36
C MET A 162 5.52 1.02 -1.04
N LEU A 163 5.78 2.27 -0.66
CA LEU A 163 6.94 3.04 -1.09
C LEU A 163 8.02 2.95 -0.03
N PHE A 164 9.16 2.39 -0.39
CA PHE A 164 10.35 2.29 0.45
C PHE A 164 11.30 3.43 0.13
N VAL A 165 11.55 4.28 1.11
CA VAL A 165 12.33 5.52 0.94
C VAL A 165 13.61 5.42 1.75
N PRO A 166 14.74 5.08 1.10
CA PRO A 166 16.07 5.14 1.73
C PRO A 166 16.52 6.59 1.91
N LEU A 167 17.53 6.83 2.75
CA LEU A 167 18.05 8.18 3.01
C LEU A 167 18.75 8.80 1.81
N ASN A 168 19.55 8.00 1.09
CA ASN A 168 20.48 8.51 0.08
C ASN A 168 20.23 7.97 -1.33
N ASP A 169 19.23 7.11 -1.50
CA ASP A 169 18.90 6.49 -2.78
C ASP A 169 17.50 6.85 -3.25
N LYS A 170 17.17 6.46 -4.48
CA LYS A 170 15.83 6.63 -5.04
C LYS A 170 14.84 5.67 -4.35
N PRO A 171 13.58 6.11 -4.16
CA PRO A 171 12.56 5.26 -3.57
C PRO A 171 12.21 4.08 -4.49
N GLN A 172 11.77 3.00 -3.88
CA GLN A 172 11.32 1.80 -4.58
C GLN A 172 9.87 1.50 -4.20
N MET A 173 9.07 1.06 -5.17
CA MET A 173 7.67 0.70 -4.96
C MET A 173 7.48 -0.81 -5.03
N ALA A 174 6.75 -1.37 -4.08
CA ALA A 174 6.22 -2.73 -4.17
C ALA A 174 4.70 -2.71 -4.11
N ILE A 175 4.07 -3.58 -4.90
CA ILE A 175 2.61 -3.70 -5.00
C ILE A 175 2.17 -5.01 -4.35
N GLY A 176 1.12 -4.95 -3.55
CA GLY A 176 0.52 -6.10 -2.87
C GLY A 176 0.92 -6.23 -1.40
N ALA A 177 0.21 -7.11 -0.70
CA ALA A 177 0.47 -7.41 0.70
C ALA A 177 1.75 -8.25 0.84
N LEU A 178 2.77 -7.67 1.43
CA LEU A 178 4.05 -8.34 1.67
C LEU A 178 4.07 -9.02 3.05
N PRO A 179 4.56 -10.27 3.14
CA PRO A 179 4.81 -10.93 4.41
C PRO A 179 5.86 -10.20 5.25
N LYS A 180 5.79 -10.34 6.57
CA LYS A 180 6.73 -9.70 7.52
C LYS A 180 8.19 -9.95 7.19
N GLU A 181 8.54 -11.18 6.85
CA GLU A 181 9.92 -11.56 6.51
C GLU A 181 10.42 -10.86 5.25
N THR A 182 9.54 -10.72 4.24
CA THR A 182 9.87 -9.94 3.03
C THR A 182 10.09 -8.47 3.36
N LEU A 183 9.24 -7.88 4.21
CA LEU A 183 9.40 -6.50 4.66
C LEU A 183 10.71 -6.30 5.42
N LYS A 184 11.09 -7.22 6.32
CA LYS A 184 12.38 -7.19 7.02
C LYS A 184 13.56 -7.26 6.04
N LYS A 185 13.48 -8.12 5.04
CA LYS A 185 14.49 -8.20 3.99
C LYS A 185 14.64 -6.87 3.25
N VAL A 186 13.53 -6.24 2.84
CA VAL A 186 13.55 -4.93 2.18
C VAL A 186 14.08 -3.84 3.10
N ILE A 187 13.71 -3.84 4.39
CA ILE A 187 14.24 -2.89 5.39
C ILE A 187 15.78 -2.98 5.45
N LYS A 188 16.31 -4.19 5.48
CA LYS A 188 17.77 -4.40 5.52
C LYS A 188 18.43 -4.05 4.18
N GLU A 189 17.92 -4.55 3.06
CA GLU A 189 18.58 -4.47 1.75
C GLU A 189 18.40 -3.11 1.06
N VAL A 190 17.19 -2.54 1.13
CA VAL A 190 16.84 -1.28 0.45
C VAL A 190 17.00 -0.09 1.38
N LEU A 191 16.44 -0.16 2.58
CA LEU A 191 16.48 0.97 3.52
C LEU A 191 17.78 1.02 4.33
N LYS A 192 18.62 -0.04 4.27
CA LYS A 192 19.90 -0.15 4.99
C LYS A 192 19.76 0.00 6.51
N VAL A 193 18.67 -0.54 7.07
CA VAL A 193 18.39 -0.53 8.50
C VAL A 193 18.61 -1.94 9.08
N GLU A 194 19.36 -2.01 10.18
CA GLU A 194 19.64 -3.23 10.94
C GLU A 194 19.05 -3.16 12.36
#